data_8022a1b308ba8fee201a7271102b0522
#
_entry.id   8022a1b308ba8fee201a7271102b0522
#
_cell.length_a   1.000
_cell.length_b   1.000
_cell.length_c   1.000
_cell.angle_alpha   90.00
_cell.angle_beta   90.00
_cell.angle_gamma   90.00
#
_symmetry.space_group_name_H-M   'P 1'
#
loop_
_entity.id
_entity.type
_entity.pdbx_description
1 polymer ?
#
loop_
_entity_poly.entity_id
_entity_poly.type
_entity_poly.pdbx_seq_one_letter_code
_entity_poly.pdbx_strand_id
1 'polypeptide(L)'
;MKFGFIAKHRGIWPTGWLCGALGVSRGGFYAWLTRPRSQRSRSDENLRTKVRASFLASDRTYGARRVWRDLLTEGIACGLHRVERLMRLQALKARPRRRRLPPDPGQRQTAAVAPNMLDRTFEAAAPNRKWIADFTYVWTAEGWLYVAAVIDLFSRRVVGWSMSATMAAQLVTDALVMAIWRRGKPDALLHHSDRGSQYTSEQFQRLMADNGVICSMSRSGNVWDNAAMESFFSSLKTERTGHKTYRTRDQARADVFDYIERFYNPKRRHSTIGYVSPMEFERQAGLA
;
A
#
# COMPACT_ATOMS: atom_id res chain seq x y z
N MET A 1 -7.44 -37.31 12.92
CA MET A 1 -7.12 -38.15 11.73
C MET A 1 -7.84 -39.50 11.74
N LYS A 2 -7.80 -40.34 12.77
CA LYS A 2 -8.38 -41.69 12.76
C LYS A 2 -9.86 -41.75 12.36
N PHE A 3 -10.74 -40.98 12.99
CA PHE A 3 -12.17 -40.96 12.70
C PHE A 3 -12.50 -40.48 11.29
N GLY A 4 -11.73 -39.53 10.73
CA GLY A 4 -11.89 -39.09 9.34
C GLY A 4 -11.56 -40.19 8.32
N PHE A 5 -10.54 -41.02 8.61
CA PHE A 5 -10.21 -42.18 7.81
C PHE A 5 -11.35 -43.20 7.84
N ILE A 6 -11.87 -43.55 9.04
CA ILE A 6 -13.01 -44.47 9.17
C ILE A 6 -14.22 -43.93 8.39
N ALA A 7 -14.57 -42.66 8.52
CA ALA A 7 -15.68 -42.05 7.81
C ALA A 7 -15.56 -42.17 6.30
N LYS A 8 -14.35 -42.03 5.74
CA LYS A 8 -14.08 -42.14 4.31
C LYS A 8 -14.18 -43.59 3.80
N HIS A 9 -13.81 -44.55 4.61
CA HIS A 9 -13.67 -45.95 4.18
C HIS A 9 -14.79 -46.89 4.72
N ARG A 10 -15.74 -46.43 5.49
CA ARG A 10 -16.83 -47.22 6.07
C ARG A 10 -17.80 -47.85 5.05
N GLY A 11 -17.79 -47.38 3.81
CA GLY A 11 -18.54 -48.01 2.72
C GLY A 11 -17.83 -49.21 2.08
N ILE A 12 -16.54 -49.40 2.36
CA ILE A 12 -15.72 -50.48 1.80
C ILE A 12 -15.51 -51.58 2.85
N TRP A 13 -15.26 -51.22 4.13
CA TRP A 13 -15.01 -52.14 5.22
C TRP A 13 -15.92 -51.89 6.42
N PRO A 14 -16.27 -52.98 7.17
CA PRO A 14 -17.08 -52.81 8.39
C PRO A 14 -16.46 -51.84 9.38
N THR A 15 -17.25 -50.90 9.90
CA THR A 15 -16.81 -49.86 10.84
C THR A 15 -16.15 -50.45 12.09
N GLY A 16 -16.62 -51.65 12.55
CA GLY A 16 -16.02 -52.36 13.70
C GLY A 16 -14.57 -52.74 13.46
N TRP A 17 -14.24 -53.25 12.27
CA TRP A 17 -12.88 -53.61 11.88
C TRP A 17 -11.95 -52.40 11.78
N LEU A 18 -12.43 -51.35 11.17
CA LEU A 18 -11.66 -50.08 11.07
C LEU A 18 -11.38 -49.48 12.45
N CYS A 19 -12.38 -49.51 13.35
CA CYS A 19 -12.20 -49.03 14.72
C CYS A 19 -11.17 -49.90 15.49
N GLY A 20 -11.27 -51.24 15.38
CA GLY A 20 -10.33 -52.17 16.01
C GLY A 20 -8.91 -51.97 15.49
N ALA A 21 -8.71 -51.94 14.18
CA ALA A 21 -7.40 -51.74 13.54
C ALA A 21 -6.74 -50.40 13.91
N LEU A 22 -7.53 -49.36 14.12
CA LEU A 22 -7.04 -48.03 14.48
C LEU A 22 -7.00 -47.74 15.98
N GLY A 23 -7.41 -48.72 16.81
CA GLY A 23 -7.41 -48.59 18.28
C GLY A 23 -8.31 -47.46 18.79
N VAL A 24 -9.55 -47.37 18.26
CA VAL A 24 -10.57 -46.39 18.68
C VAL A 24 -11.91 -47.07 18.96
N SER A 25 -12.70 -46.53 19.89
CA SER A 25 -14.00 -47.11 20.21
C SER A 25 -15.03 -46.79 19.12
N ARG A 26 -15.92 -47.76 18.83
CA ARG A 26 -17.08 -47.58 17.91
C ARG A 26 -18.00 -46.46 18.42
N GLY A 27 -18.30 -46.41 19.71
CA GLY A 27 -19.11 -45.34 20.30
C GLY A 27 -18.48 -43.95 20.11
N GLY A 28 -17.16 -43.82 20.30
CA GLY A 28 -16.39 -42.59 20.03
C GLY A 28 -16.46 -42.15 18.57
N PHE A 29 -16.42 -43.11 17.64
CA PHE A 29 -16.57 -42.81 16.22
C PHE A 29 -17.97 -42.27 15.87
N TYR A 30 -19.03 -42.94 16.35
CA TYR A 30 -20.40 -42.48 16.08
C TYR A 30 -20.70 -41.15 16.77
N ALA A 31 -20.25 -40.96 18.02
CA ALA A 31 -20.37 -39.67 18.72
C ALA A 31 -19.62 -38.54 17.95
N TRP A 32 -18.44 -38.85 17.38
CA TRP A 32 -17.73 -37.91 16.54
C TRP A 32 -18.48 -37.61 15.23
N LEU A 33 -19.09 -38.59 14.61
CA LEU A 33 -19.80 -38.47 13.34
C LEU A 33 -21.08 -37.62 13.48
N THR A 34 -21.79 -37.78 14.61
CA THR A 34 -23.04 -37.04 14.89
C THR A 34 -22.79 -35.72 15.62
N ARG A 35 -21.55 -35.48 16.07
CA ARG A 35 -21.23 -34.27 16.84
C ARG A 35 -21.48 -33.01 16.01
N PRO A 36 -22.34 -32.09 16.47
CA PRO A 36 -22.56 -30.83 15.79
C PRO A 36 -21.25 -30.02 15.75
N ARG A 37 -21.09 -29.23 14.69
CA ARG A 37 -19.94 -28.30 14.59
C ARG A 37 -19.88 -27.41 15.83
N SER A 38 -18.69 -27.25 16.40
CA SER A 38 -18.48 -26.40 17.57
C SER A 38 -18.90 -24.95 17.25
N GLN A 39 -19.33 -24.21 18.27
CA GLN A 39 -19.66 -22.80 18.15
C GLN A 39 -18.48 -22.00 17.55
N ARG A 40 -17.24 -22.35 17.92
CA ARG A 40 -16.02 -21.78 17.34
C ARG A 40 -15.93 -22.05 15.85
N SER A 41 -16.25 -23.27 15.38
CA SER A 41 -16.21 -23.61 13.95
C SER A 41 -17.25 -22.81 13.15
N ARG A 42 -18.45 -22.61 13.69
CA ARG A 42 -19.49 -21.79 13.07
C ARG A 42 -19.10 -20.31 13.01
N SER A 43 -18.56 -19.79 14.12
CA SER A 43 -18.02 -18.42 14.19
C SER A 43 -16.84 -18.20 13.24
N ASP A 44 -15.97 -19.22 13.06
CA ASP A 44 -14.88 -19.14 12.09
C ASP A 44 -15.38 -19.12 10.65
N GLU A 45 -16.44 -19.80 10.32
CA GLU A 45 -17.03 -19.80 8.97
C GLU A 45 -17.55 -18.40 8.58
N ASN A 46 -18.29 -17.75 9.48
CA ASN A 46 -18.73 -16.37 9.29
C ASN A 46 -17.55 -15.40 9.18
N LEU A 47 -16.56 -15.56 10.05
CA LEU A 47 -15.36 -14.70 10.02
C LEU A 47 -14.52 -14.91 8.75
N ARG A 48 -14.46 -16.14 8.20
CA ARG A 48 -13.75 -16.44 6.94
C ARG A 48 -14.31 -15.61 5.77
N THR A 49 -15.60 -15.48 5.68
CA THR A 49 -16.26 -14.67 4.64
C THR A 49 -15.85 -13.20 4.74
N LYS A 50 -15.87 -12.65 5.96
CA LYS A 50 -15.43 -11.26 6.22
C LYS A 50 -13.96 -11.03 5.94
N VAL A 51 -13.09 -11.93 6.38
CA VAL A 51 -11.64 -11.92 6.09
C VAL A 51 -11.39 -11.90 4.57
N ARG A 52 -12.11 -12.75 3.82
CA ARG A 52 -12.00 -12.79 2.36
C ARG A 52 -12.49 -11.51 1.71
N ALA A 53 -13.60 -10.95 2.18
CA ALA A 53 -14.17 -9.71 1.66
C ALA A 53 -13.20 -8.53 1.82
N SER A 54 -12.62 -8.31 3.02
CA SER A 54 -11.60 -7.28 3.27
C SER A 54 -10.36 -7.48 2.40
N PHE A 55 -9.88 -8.72 2.27
CA PHE A 55 -8.74 -9.03 1.41
C PHE A 55 -8.99 -8.69 -0.07
N LEU A 56 -10.18 -9.00 -0.59
CA LEU A 56 -10.56 -8.68 -1.97
C LEU A 56 -10.80 -7.18 -2.17
N ALA A 57 -11.44 -6.51 -1.21
CA ALA A 57 -11.68 -5.07 -1.26
C ALA A 57 -10.39 -4.24 -1.27
N SER A 58 -9.29 -4.81 -0.77
CA SER A 58 -7.95 -4.21 -0.82
C SER A 58 -7.16 -4.61 -2.08
N ASP A 59 -7.78 -5.11 -3.13
CA ASP A 59 -7.10 -5.64 -4.32
C ASP A 59 -6.05 -6.71 -3.99
N ARG A 60 -6.29 -7.52 -2.97
CA ARG A 60 -5.39 -8.58 -2.48
C ARG A 60 -4.03 -8.06 -1.98
N THR A 61 -3.98 -6.79 -1.55
CA THR A 61 -2.74 -6.16 -1.06
C THR A 61 -2.56 -6.28 0.45
N TYR A 62 -3.66 -6.47 1.20
CA TYR A 62 -3.62 -6.50 2.65
C TYR A 62 -3.11 -7.83 3.21
N GLY A 63 -2.08 -7.75 4.05
CA GLY A 63 -1.71 -8.83 4.96
C GLY A 63 -2.62 -8.87 6.20
N ALA A 64 -2.46 -9.90 7.02
CA ALA A 64 -3.34 -10.18 8.16
C ALA A 64 -3.55 -9.00 9.12
N ARG A 65 -2.52 -8.16 9.36
CA ARG A 65 -2.65 -6.99 10.25
C ARG A 65 -3.62 -5.95 9.70
N ARG A 66 -3.57 -5.64 8.39
CA ARG A 66 -4.49 -4.68 7.78
C ARG A 66 -5.90 -5.23 7.70
N VAL A 67 -6.07 -6.51 7.31
CA VAL A 67 -7.37 -7.21 7.34
C VAL A 67 -7.95 -7.21 8.75
N TRP A 68 -7.16 -7.52 9.76
CA TRP A 68 -7.59 -7.46 11.15
C TRP A 68 -8.06 -6.06 11.57
N ARG A 69 -7.35 -5.01 11.16
CA ARG A 69 -7.76 -3.62 11.42
C ARG A 69 -9.07 -3.25 10.72
N ASP A 70 -9.31 -3.75 9.51
CA ASP A 70 -10.59 -3.57 8.81
C ASP A 70 -11.74 -4.19 9.62
N LEU A 71 -11.58 -5.45 10.05
CA LEU A 71 -12.58 -6.15 10.84
C LEU A 71 -12.90 -5.43 12.16
N LEU A 72 -11.88 -4.91 12.85
CA LEU A 72 -12.09 -4.11 14.06
C LEU A 72 -12.87 -2.83 13.78
N THR A 73 -12.60 -2.16 12.65
CA THR A 73 -13.35 -0.96 12.23
C THR A 73 -14.81 -1.28 11.88
N GLU A 74 -15.08 -2.50 11.38
CA GLU A 74 -16.43 -3.03 11.14
C GLU A 74 -17.12 -3.51 12.45
N GLY A 75 -16.52 -3.32 13.63
CA GLY A 75 -17.05 -3.76 14.92
C GLY A 75 -16.90 -5.26 15.19
N ILE A 76 -16.10 -5.98 14.40
CA ILE A 76 -15.93 -7.43 14.55
C ILE A 76 -14.76 -7.71 15.50
N ALA A 77 -15.05 -8.06 16.73
CA ALA A 77 -14.06 -8.41 17.75
C ALA A 77 -13.42 -9.78 17.41
N CYS A 78 -12.14 -9.74 17.03
CA CYS A 78 -11.34 -10.94 16.76
C CYS A 78 -9.85 -10.70 17.02
N GLY A 79 -9.11 -11.75 17.33
CA GLY A 79 -7.65 -11.66 17.51
C GLY A 79 -6.90 -11.77 16.18
N LEU A 80 -5.74 -11.11 16.10
CA LEU A 80 -4.87 -11.13 14.90
C LEU A 80 -4.50 -12.56 14.49
N HIS A 81 -4.08 -13.41 15.42
CA HIS A 81 -3.70 -14.80 15.12
C HIS A 81 -4.86 -15.63 14.55
N ARG A 82 -6.10 -15.30 14.93
CA ARG A 82 -7.29 -15.94 14.34
C ARG A 82 -7.43 -15.56 12.87
N VAL A 83 -7.22 -14.28 12.53
CA VAL A 83 -7.23 -13.78 11.15
C VAL A 83 -6.10 -14.42 10.34
N GLU A 84 -4.86 -14.46 10.86
CA GLU A 84 -3.72 -15.11 10.22
C GLU A 84 -4.01 -16.58 9.88
N ARG A 85 -4.57 -17.33 10.82
CA ARG A 85 -4.96 -18.73 10.63
C ARG A 85 -6.03 -18.87 9.53
N LEU A 86 -7.06 -18.01 9.55
CA LEU A 86 -8.14 -18.05 8.56
C LEU A 86 -7.67 -17.64 7.16
N MET A 87 -6.77 -16.67 7.04
CA MET A 87 -6.13 -16.33 5.77
C MET A 87 -5.30 -17.49 5.22
N ARG A 88 -4.51 -18.15 6.07
CA ARG A 88 -3.71 -19.32 5.68
C ARG A 88 -4.58 -20.47 5.18
N LEU A 89 -5.69 -20.77 5.89
CA LEU A 89 -6.64 -21.81 5.48
C LEU A 89 -7.33 -21.53 4.15
N GLN A 90 -7.43 -20.27 3.75
CA GLN A 90 -8.00 -19.83 2.47
C GLN A 90 -6.93 -19.56 1.40
N ALA A 91 -5.67 -19.87 1.68
CA ALA A 91 -4.53 -19.53 0.81
C ALA A 91 -4.47 -18.03 0.41
N LEU A 92 -4.98 -17.13 1.25
CA LEU A 92 -4.94 -15.69 1.03
C LEU A 92 -3.55 -15.16 1.42
N LYS A 93 -2.79 -14.71 0.43
CA LYS A 93 -1.44 -14.17 0.62
C LYS A 93 -1.37 -12.78 0.01
N ALA A 94 -0.97 -11.79 0.82
CA ALA A 94 -0.62 -10.46 0.33
C ALA A 94 0.60 -10.54 -0.59
N ARG A 95 0.70 -9.61 -1.53
CA ARG A 95 1.85 -9.53 -2.43
C ARG A 95 3.12 -9.19 -1.63
N PRO A 96 4.21 -9.94 -1.79
CA PRO A 96 5.45 -9.67 -1.06
C PRO A 96 6.10 -8.38 -1.59
N ARG A 97 6.62 -7.54 -0.69
CA ARG A 97 7.48 -6.42 -1.09
C ARG A 97 8.78 -6.95 -1.69
N ARG A 98 9.22 -6.37 -2.80
CA ARG A 98 10.58 -6.61 -3.30
C ARG A 98 11.60 -6.08 -2.30
N ARG A 99 12.53 -6.93 -1.84
CA ARG A 99 13.55 -6.61 -0.84
C ARG A 99 14.82 -5.98 -1.42
N ARG A 100 14.99 -5.90 -2.74
CA ARG A 100 16.20 -5.35 -3.35
C ARG A 100 15.98 -3.88 -3.70
N LEU A 101 16.78 -3.02 -3.06
CA LEU A 101 17.09 -1.71 -3.59
C LEU A 101 18.02 -1.90 -4.79
N PRO A 102 17.85 -1.17 -5.90
CA PRO A 102 18.84 -1.11 -6.95
C PRO A 102 20.18 -0.62 -6.36
N PRO A 103 21.33 -1.10 -6.84
CA PRO A 103 22.60 -0.49 -6.47
C PRO A 103 22.57 0.99 -6.90
N ASP A 104 23.08 1.87 -6.04
CA ASP A 104 23.25 3.28 -6.34
C ASP A 104 24.17 3.43 -7.57
N PRO A 105 23.75 4.07 -8.66
CA PRO A 105 24.57 4.21 -9.87
C PRO A 105 25.73 5.21 -9.75
N GLY A 106 26.07 5.65 -8.54
CA GLY A 106 27.20 6.55 -8.28
C GLY A 106 26.86 8.04 -8.37
N GLN A 107 27.74 8.84 -7.79
CA GLN A 107 27.61 10.28 -7.64
C GLN A 107 27.52 11.01 -8.98
N ARG A 108 26.33 11.51 -9.33
CA ARG A 108 26.21 12.59 -10.30
C ARG A 108 26.41 13.91 -9.55
N GLN A 109 27.52 14.56 -9.78
CA GLN A 109 27.75 15.93 -9.30
C GLN A 109 26.84 16.87 -10.09
N THR A 110 25.69 17.20 -9.54
CA THR A 110 24.87 18.31 -9.98
C THR A 110 25.03 19.45 -8.98
N ALA A 111 25.21 20.68 -9.50
CA ALA A 111 25.29 21.87 -8.67
C ALA A 111 24.07 21.91 -7.71
N ALA A 112 24.31 22.18 -6.45
CA ALA A 112 23.24 22.27 -5.46
C ALA A 112 22.49 23.58 -5.66
N VAL A 113 21.22 23.49 -6.06
CA VAL A 113 20.33 24.66 -6.20
C VAL A 113 19.79 25.07 -4.82
N ALA A 114 19.58 24.12 -3.90
CA ALA A 114 19.10 24.38 -2.54
C ALA A 114 19.69 23.42 -1.52
N PRO A 115 19.83 23.84 -0.23
CA PRO A 115 20.28 22.97 0.85
C PRO A 115 19.23 21.92 1.21
N ASN A 116 19.65 20.83 1.87
CA ASN A 116 18.74 19.85 2.44
C ASN A 116 18.18 20.37 3.80
N MET A 117 17.01 20.98 3.75
CA MET A 117 16.30 21.47 4.94
C MET A 117 15.40 20.41 5.57
N LEU A 118 15.05 19.34 4.84
CA LEU A 118 14.21 18.25 5.37
C LEU A 118 14.99 17.41 6.40
N ASP A 119 16.28 17.19 6.14
CA ASP A 119 17.22 16.43 6.98
C ASP A 119 16.62 15.15 7.61
N ARG A 120 15.97 14.33 6.79
CA ARG A 120 15.28 13.06 7.16
C ARG A 120 14.17 13.20 8.20
N THR A 121 13.72 14.41 8.49
CA THR A 121 12.58 14.65 9.38
C THR A 121 11.28 14.47 8.60
N PHE A 122 10.91 13.21 8.36
CA PHE A 122 9.71 12.83 7.59
C PHE A 122 8.41 12.95 8.38
N GLU A 123 8.42 13.63 9.49
CA GLU A 123 7.25 13.98 10.27
C GLU A 123 6.93 15.47 10.11
N ALA A 124 5.66 15.78 10.03
CA ALA A 124 5.14 17.15 10.00
C ALA A 124 4.08 17.30 11.09
N ALA A 125 4.10 18.43 11.79
CA ALA A 125 3.15 18.71 12.88
C ALA A 125 1.73 19.03 12.39
N ALA A 126 1.62 19.48 11.14
CA ALA A 126 0.36 19.84 10.50
C ALA A 126 0.44 19.54 8.98
N PRO A 127 -0.71 19.40 8.29
CA PRO A 127 -0.73 19.26 6.85
C PRO A 127 -0.19 20.51 6.15
N ASN A 128 0.27 20.34 4.93
CA ASN A 128 0.78 21.41 4.08
C ASN A 128 1.98 22.17 4.66
N ARG A 129 2.76 21.54 5.55
CA ARG A 129 4.03 22.09 6.05
C ARG A 129 5.22 21.51 5.32
N LYS A 130 5.16 20.22 4.97
CA LYS A 130 6.26 19.54 4.30
C LYS A 130 5.68 18.63 3.21
N TRP A 131 5.99 18.95 1.97
CA TRP A 131 5.71 18.08 0.83
C TRP A 131 7.01 17.47 0.34
N ILE A 132 6.91 16.24 -0.13
CA ILE A 132 8.01 15.53 -0.76
C ILE A 132 7.56 15.07 -2.15
N ALA A 133 8.42 15.22 -3.13
CA ALA A 133 8.12 14.88 -4.52
C ALA A 133 9.22 14.03 -5.15
N ASP A 134 8.78 13.20 -6.07
CA ASP A 134 9.65 12.38 -6.91
C ASP A 134 8.83 11.87 -8.10
N PHE A 135 9.49 11.24 -9.07
CA PHE A 135 8.82 10.58 -10.17
C PHE A 135 9.36 9.18 -10.41
N THR A 136 8.55 8.35 -11.03
CA THR A 136 8.90 7.00 -11.42
C THR A 136 8.42 6.72 -12.84
N TYR A 137 8.64 5.52 -13.33
CA TYR A 137 8.18 5.09 -14.65
C TYR A 137 7.50 3.74 -14.59
N VAL A 138 6.52 3.57 -15.49
CA VAL A 138 5.74 2.35 -15.71
C VAL A 138 5.93 1.94 -17.16
N TRP A 139 6.25 0.66 -17.39
CA TRP A 139 6.42 0.14 -18.73
C TRP A 139 5.08 -0.16 -19.39
N THR A 140 4.94 0.23 -20.67
CA THR A 140 3.81 -0.12 -21.54
C THR A 140 4.33 -0.57 -22.92
N ALA A 141 3.50 -1.23 -23.72
CA ALA A 141 3.91 -1.61 -25.06
C ALA A 141 4.17 -0.39 -25.99
N GLU A 142 3.64 0.79 -25.65
CA GLU A 142 3.92 2.07 -26.33
C GLU A 142 5.19 2.77 -25.79
N GLY A 143 5.92 2.17 -24.85
CA GLY A 143 7.07 2.74 -24.17
C GLY A 143 6.76 3.24 -22.76
N TRP A 144 7.68 4.00 -22.18
CA TRP A 144 7.58 4.46 -20.80
C TRP A 144 6.44 5.47 -20.60
N LEU A 145 5.73 5.31 -19.49
CA LEU A 145 4.88 6.31 -18.87
C LEU A 145 5.58 6.80 -17.60
N TYR A 146 5.93 8.07 -17.54
CA TYR A 146 6.50 8.72 -16.36
C TYR A 146 5.37 9.21 -15.45
N VAL A 147 5.53 9.03 -14.15
CA VAL A 147 4.53 9.36 -13.12
C VAL A 147 5.22 10.16 -12.04
N ALA A 148 4.90 11.45 -11.93
CA ALA A 148 5.32 12.30 -10.82
C ALA A 148 4.25 12.32 -9.73
N ALA A 149 4.66 12.43 -8.48
CA ALA A 149 3.77 12.55 -7.34
C ALA A 149 4.34 13.50 -6.29
N VAL A 150 3.44 14.22 -5.61
CA VAL A 150 3.72 15.08 -4.45
C VAL A 150 2.94 14.52 -3.27
N ILE A 151 3.62 14.27 -2.16
CA ILE A 151 3.05 13.68 -0.95
C ILE A 151 3.19 14.64 0.23
N ASP A 152 2.12 14.84 0.95
CA ASP A 152 2.13 15.52 2.25
C ASP A 152 2.67 14.58 3.33
N LEU A 153 3.76 14.98 3.97
CA LEU A 153 4.42 14.16 5.00
C LEU A 153 3.62 14.01 6.28
N PHE A 154 2.65 14.89 6.55
CA PHE A 154 1.76 14.77 7.70
C PHE A 154 0.85 13.55 7.58
N SER A 155 0.12 13.46 6.49
CA SER A 155 -0.92 12.45 6.28
C SER A 155 -0.50 11.29 5.36
N ARG A 156 0.64 11.42 4.67
CA ARG A 156 1.05 10.54 3.58
C ARG A 156 0.12 10.60 2.37
N ARG A 157 -0.74 11.61 2.29
CA ARG A 157 -1.65 11.81 1.16
C ARG A 157 -0.91 12.27 -0.07
N VAL A 158 -1.20 11.65 -1.21
CA VAL A 158 -0.78 12.17 -2.52
C VAL A 158 -1.65 13.37 -2.82
N VAL A 159 -1.07 14.56 -2.76
CA VAL A 159 -1.77 15.84 -2.93
C VAL A 159 -1.73 16.32 -4.37
N GLY A 160 -0.70 15.92 -5.13
CA GLY A 160 -0.59 16.23 -6.56
C GLY A 160 0.10 15.08 -7.29
N TRP A 161 -0.23 14.92 -8.56
CA TRP A 161 0.41 13.95 -9.45
C TRP A 161 0.25 14.37 -10.91
N SER A 162 1.13 13.89 -11.76
CA SER A 162 1.07 14.07 -13.21
C SER A 162 1.64 12.87 -13.93
N MET A 163 1.27 12.67 -15.18
CA MET A 163 1.72 11.55 -15.99
C MET A 163 2.01 11.97 -17.43
N SER A 164 3.20 11.64 -17.93
CA SER A 164 3.66 12.03 -19.27
C SER A 164 4.37 10.88 -20.00
N ALA A 165 4.39 10.93 -21.32
CA ALA A 165 5.23 10.06 -22.16
C ALA A 165 6.71 10.46 -22.13
N THR A 166 7.03 11.69 -21.66
CA THR A 166 8.38 12.25 -21.62
C THR A 166 8.75 12.68 -20.21
N MET A 167 10.04 12.60 -19.89
CA MET A 167 10.62 12.97 -18.60
C MET A 167 11.05 14.46 -18.63
N ALA A 168 10.11 15.36 -19.03
CA ALA A 168 10.35 16.80 -19.08
C ALA A 168 10.09 17.48 -17.73
N ALA A 169 10.60 18.69 -17.53
CA ALA A 169 10.32 19.52 -16.34
C ALA A 169 8.81 19.76 -16.14
N GLN A 170 8.04 19.83 -17.23
CA GLN A 170 6.58 19.97 -17.19
C GLN A 170 5.91 18.89 -16.36
N LEU A 171 6.41 17.65 -16.37
CA LEU A 171 5.87 16.54 -15.58
C LEU A 171 5.81 16.86 -14.08
N VAL A 172 6.91 17.34 -13.52
CA VAL A 172 6.99 17.65 -12.07
C VAL A 172 6.29 18.98 -11.75
N THR A 173 6.31 19.91 -12.71
CA THR A 173 5.59 21.20 -12.63
C THR A 173 4.08 20.98 -12.52
N ASP A 174 3.49 20.16 -13.39
CA ASP A 174 2.06 19.85 -13.37
C ASP A 174 1.64 19.15 -12.07
N ALA A 175 2.49 18.26 -11.54
CA ALA A 175 2.22 17.61 -10.26
C ALA A 175 2.19 18.62 -9.09
N LEU A 176 3.11 19.60 -9.07
CA LEU A 176 3.15 20.67 -8.08
C LEU A 176 1.97 21.64 -8.24
N VAL A 177 1.63 22.04 -9.47
CA VAL A 177 0.44 22.88 -9.77
C VAL A 177 -0.82 22.20 -9.23
N MET A 178 -1.02 20.93 -9.51
CA MET A 178 -2.18 20.18 -8.98
C MET A 178 -2.18 20.18 -7.45
N ALA A 179 -1.03 19.99 -6.82
CA ALA A 179 -0.93 19.99 -5.35
C ALA A 179 -1.33 21.35 -4.76
N ILE A 180 -0.83 22.45 -5.34
CA ILE A 180 -1.15 23.82 -4.91
C ILE A 180 -2.65 24.10 -5.11
N TRP A 181 -3.23 23.70 -6.24
CA TRP A 181 -4.65 23.88 -6.52
C TRP A 181 -5.55 23.14 -5.52
N ARG A 182 -5.18 21.92 -5.15
CA ARG A 182 -5.96 21.09 -4.24
C ARG A 182 -5.86 21.54 -2.78
N ARG A 183 -4.74 22.16 -2.40
CA ARG A 183 -4.42 22.48 -0.99
C ARG A 183 -4.43 23.96 -0.69
N GLY A 184 -4.61 24.82 -1.69
CA GLY A 184 -4.41 26.25 -1.58
C GLY A 184 -2.91 26.58 -1.54
N LYS A 185 -2.59 27.86 -1.29
CA LYS A 185 -1.21 28.33 -1.08
C LYS A 185 -0.88 28.26 0.42
N PRO A 186 -0.26 27.18 0.91
CA PRO A 186 0.07 27.08 2.33
C PRO A 186 1.25 27.98 2.65
N ASP A 187 1.16 28.71 3.77
CA ASP A 187 2.26 29.52 4.27
C ASP A 187 3.42 28.62 4.74
N ALA A 188 4.66 29.05 4.42
CA ALA A 188 5.89 28.37 4.83
C ALA A 188 5.96 26.88 4.45
N LEU A 189 5.43 26.52 3.28
CA LEU A 189 5.51 25.17 2.75
C LEU A 189 6.94 24.82 2.35
N LEU A 190 7.50 23.75 2.91
CA LEU A 190 8.74 23.13 2.46
C LEU A 190 8.43 22.08 1.39
N HIS A 191 8.99 22.23 0.20
CA HIS A 191 8.96 21.21 -0.85
C HIS A 191 10.33 20.56 -1.01
N HIS A 192 10.40 19.26 -0.76
CA HIS A 192 11.62 18.47 -0.86
C HIS A 192 11.58 17.54 -2.08
N SER A 193 12.68 17.53 -2.85
CA SER A 193 12.85 16.64 -4.00
C SER A 193 14.31 16.17 -4.12
N ASP A 194 14.56 15.27 -5.07
CA ASP A 194 15.93 14.97 -5.48
C ASP A 194 16.52 16.14 -6.30
N ARG A 195 17.81 16.00 -6.71
CA ARG A 195 18.51 16.96 -7.55
C ARG A 195 18.36 16.68 -9.03
N GLY A 196 17.29 16.06 -9.46
CA GLY A 196 17.03 15.80 -10.86
C GLY A 196 16.92 17.09 -11.66
N SER A 197 17.31 17.06 -12.94
CA SER A 197 17.26 18.22 -13.85
C SER A 197 15.85 18.82 -13.98
N GLN A 198 14.82 18.02 -13.74
CA GLN A 198 13.43 18.44 -13.75
C GLN A 198 13.13 19.44 -12.62
N TYR A 199 13.62 19.13 -11.40
CA TYR A 199 13.41 19.94 -10.20
C TYR A 199 14.32 21.15 -10.13
N THR A 200 15.47 21.11 -10.82
CA THR A 200 16.40 22.26 -10.93
C THR A 200 16.09 23.17 -12.13
N SER A 201 15.07 22.84 -12.93
CA SER A 201 14.67 23.66 -14.07
C SER A 201 14.17 25.03 -13.64
N GLU A 202 14.45 26.06 -14.44
CA GLU A 202 14.00 27.42 -14.19
C GLU A 202 12.49 27.53 -14.05
N GLN A 203 11.74 26.81 -14.90
CA GLN A 203 10.27 26.73 -14.85
C GLN A 203 9.77 26.26 -13.48
N PHE A 204 10.35 25.19 -12.94
CA PHE A 204 9.95 24.64 -11.65
C PHE A 204 10.33 25.56 -10.49
N GLN A 205 11.53 26.14 -10.52
CA GLN A 205 12.00 27.08 -9.50
C GLN A 205 11.17 28.35 -9.46
N ARG A 206 10.79 28.91 -10.63
CA ARG A 206 9.88 30.05 -10.72
C ARG A 206 8.51 29.73 -10.12
N LEU A 207 7.92 28.58 -10.46
CA LEU A 207 6.63 28.17 -9.89
C LEU A 207 6.67 28.11 -8.36
N MET A 208 7.75 27.58 -7.77
CA MET A 208 7.90 27.55 -6.32
C MET A 208 8.02 28.95 -5.72
N ALA A 209 8.85 29.82 -6.32
CA ALA A 209 9.04 31.19 -5.87
C ALA A 209 7.73 31.99 -5.91
N ASP A 210 6.97 31.91 -7.03
CA ASP A 210 5.69 32.60 -7.22
C ASP A 210 4.61 32.16 -6.22
N ASN A 211 4.77 30.96 -5.64
CA ASN A 211 3.84 30.44 -4.64
C ASN A 211 4.40 30.46 -3.20
N GLY A 212 5.55 31.09 -2.97
CA GLY A 212 6.16 31.17 -1.62
C GLY A 212 6.61 29.81 -1.06
N VAL A 213 6.87 28.84 -1.93
CA VAL A 213 7.28 27.49 -1.53
C VAL A 213 8.79 27.44 -1.30
N ILE A 214 9.20 26.96 -0.13
CA ILE A 214 10.61 26.82 0.24
C ILE A 214 11.19 25.56 -0.41
N CYS A 215 12.22 25.74 -1.24
CA CYS A 215 12.90 24.63 -1.91
C CYS A 215 13.87 23.92 -0.96
N SER A 216 13.80 22.61 -0.92
CA SER A 216 14.76 21.73 -0.24
C SER A 216 15.14 20.58 -1.17
N MET A 217 16.43 20.23 -1.23
CA MET A 217 16.92 19.17 -2.12
C MET A 217 17.73 18.13 -1.36
N SER A 218 17.55 16.87 -1.72
CA SER A 218 18.34 15.76 -1.19
C SER A 218 19.84 15.99 -1.37
N ARG A 219 20.66 15.44 -0.47
CA ARG A 219 22.10 15.40 -0.64
C ARG A 219 22.47 14.50 -1.83
N SER A 220 23.52 14.85 -2.57
CA SER A 220 23.99 14.04 -3.70
C SER A 220 24.34 12.63 -3.22
N GLY A 221 23.82 11.60 -3.90
CA GLY A 221 24.05 10.19 -3.57
C GLY A 221 23.37 9.68 -2.30
N ASN A 222 22.49 10.46 -1.67
CA ASN A 222 21.80 10.03 -0.45
C ASN A 222 20.37 9.60 -0.72
N VAL A 223 20.18 8.31 -0.97
CA VAL A 223 18.86 7.68 -1.21
C VAL A 223 17.90 7.81 -0.01
N TRP A 224 18.42 7.93 1.21
CA TRP A 224 17.60 8.02 2.42
C TRP A 224 16.84 9.33 2.56
N ASP A 225 17.28 10.38 1.88
CA ASP A 225 16.67 11.70 1.96
C ASP A 225 15.29 11.74 1.27
N ASN A 226 14.96 10.73 0.43
CA ASN A 226 13.66 10.59 -0.28
C ASN A 226 12.87 9.32 0.08
N ALA A 227 13.13 8.71 1.25
CA ALA A 227 12.59 7.40 1.64
C ALA A 227 11.05 7.33 1.66
N ALA A 228 10.35 8.44 1.88
CA ALA A 228 8.89 8.47 1.85
C ALA A 228 8.34 8.26 0.43
N MET A 229 8.98 8.87 -0.58
CA MET A 229 8.63 8.67 -1.99
C MET A 229 8.99 7.28 -2.48
N GLU A 230 10.15 6.76 -2.08
CA GLU A 230 10.52 5.37 -2.37
C GLU A 230 9.49 4.38 -1.82
N SER A 231 9.02 4.62 -0.59
CA SER A 231 7.97 3.79 0.02
C SER A 231 6.66 3.85 -0.74
N PHE A 232 6.26 5.02 -1.24
CA PHE A 232 5.08 5.19 -2.07
C PHE A 232 5.20 4.46 -3.40
N PHE A 233 6.25 4.72 -4.17
CA PHE A 233 6.45 4.09 -5.48
C PHE A 233 6.67 2.59 -5.38
N SER A 234 7.35 2.11 -4.33
CA SER A 234 7.44 0.68 -4.04
C SER A 234 6.06 0.07 -3.80
N SER A 235 5.18 0.78 -3.09
CA SER A 235 3.80 0.35 -2.88
C SER A 235 3.01 0.34 -4.19
N LEU A 236 3.06 1.41 -4.97
CA LEU A 236 2.42 1.50 -6.29
C LEU A 236 2.86 0.34 -7.19
N LYS A 237 4.18 0.10 -7.29
CA LYS A 237 4.74 -0.98 -8.12
C LYS A 237 4.33 -2.36 -7.61
N THR A 238 4.45 -2.61 -6.32
CA THR A 238 4.15 -3.93 -5.74
C THR A 238 2.64 -4.24 -5.73
N GLU A 239 1.83 -3.24 -5.39
CA GLU A 239 0.40 -3.43 -5.18
C GLU A 239 -0.39 -3.34 -6.48
N ARG A 240 0.08 -2.57 -7.48
CA ARG A 240 -0.69 -2.28 -8.70
C ARG A 240 0.08 -2.58 -9.99
N THR A 241 1.14 -1.83 -10.31
CA THR A 241 1.68 -1.81 -11.68
C THR A 241 2.68 -2.91 -12.00
N GLY A 242 3.44 -3.39 -11.04
CA GLY A 242 4.57 -4.31 -11.29
C GLY A 242 4.21 -5.74 -11.71
N HIS A 243 2.92 -6.08 -11.73
CA HIS A 243 2.41 -7.39 -12.14
C HIS A 243 1.46 -7.31 -13.34
N LYS A 244 1.33 -6.13 -13.94
CA LYS A 244 0.48 -5.90 -15.09
C LYS A 244 1.33 -5.57 -16.31
N THR A 245 0.89 -6.07 -17.46
CA THR A 245 1.39 -5.66 -18.76
C THR A 245 0.36 -4.73 -19.39
N TYR A 246 0.74 -3.49 -19.62
CA TYR A 246 -0.13 -2.49 -20.24
C TYR A 246 0.14 -2.44 -21.74
N ARG A 247 -0.91 -2.50 -22.55
CA ARG A 247 -0.82 -2.34 -24.00
C ARG A 247 -0.59 -0.88 -24.39
N THR A 248 -1.28 0.05 -23.69
CA THR A 248 -1.20 1.48 -23.96
C THR A 248 -0.83 2.28 -22.71
N ARG A 249 -0.30 3.49 -22.91
CA ARG A 249 -0.07 4.44 -21.82
C ARG A 249 -1.37 4.83 -21.11
N ASP A 250 -2.49 4.91 -21.83
CA ASP A 250 -3.78 5.27 -21.26
C ASP A 250 -4.31 4.20 -20.32
N GLN A 251 -4.10 2.93 -20.61
CA GLN A 251 -4.40 1.86 -19.65
C GLN A 251 -3.58 2.00 -18.36
N ALA A 252 -2.30 2.32 -18.48
CA ALA A 252 -1.45 2.54 -17.32
C ALA A 252 -1.86 3.81 -16.54
N ARG A 253 -2.23 4.89 -17.24
CA ARG A 253 -2.75 6.13 -16.63
C ARG A 253 -4.00 5.87 -15.81
N ALA A 254 -4.99 5.20 -16.40
CA ALA A 254 -6.23 4.86 -15.70
C ALA A 254 -5.98 4.03 -14.44
N ASP A 255 -5.06 3.08 -14.50
CA ASP A 255 -4.76 2.20 -13.39
C ASP A 255 -3.97 2.91 -12.26
N VAL A 256 -3.04 3.81 -12.60
CA VAL A 256 -2.32 4.65 -11.63
C VAL A 256 -3.27 5.67 -10.99
N PHE A 257 -4.15 6.29 -11.79
CA PHE A 257 -5.21 7.17 -11.30
C PHE A 257 -6.09 6.45 -10.27
N ASP A 258 -6.60 5.27 -10.64
CA ASP A 258 -7.46 4.47 -9.76
C ASP A 258 -6.73 4.08 -8.46
N TYR A 259 -5.43 3.73 -8.56
CA TYR A 259 -4.62 3.46 -7.39
C TYR A 259 -4.52 4.65 -6.45
N ILE A 260 -4.23 5.84 -6.95
CA ILE A 260 -4.04 7.04 -6.14
C ILE A 260 -5.37 7.53 -5.55
N GLU A 261 -6.38 7.74 -6.40
CA GLU A 261 -7.60 8.47 -6.03
C GLU A 261 -8.66 7.56 -5.39
N ARG A 262 -8.74 6.30 -5.76
CA ARG A 262 -9.76 5.38 -5.25
C ARG A 262 -9.27 4.41 -4.19
N PHE A 263 -7.97 4.17 -4.13
CA PHE A 263 -7.42 3.20 -3.19
C PHE A 263 -6.41 3.82 -2.21
N TYR A 264 -5.30 4.41 -2.71
CA TYR A 264 -4.22 4.88 -1.84
C TYR A 264 -4.68 5.97 -0.87
N ASN A 265 -5.24 7.06 -1.36
CA ASN A 265 -5.68 8.18 -0.54
C ASN A 265 -6.87 7.85 0.36
N PRO A 266 -8.00 7.27 -0.14
CA PRO A 266 -9.20 7.09 0.68
C PRO A 266 -9.24 5.79 1.48
N LYS A 267 -8.54 4.74 1.08
CA LYS A 267 -8.73 3.39 1.66
C LYS A 267 -7.46 2.77 2.23
N ARG A 268 -6.30 2.98 1.58
CA ARG A 268 -5.10 2.25 1.90
C ARG A 268 -4.60 2.58 3.31
N ARG A 269 -4.57 1.57 4.18
CA ARG A 269 -4.08 1.72 5.56
C ARG A 269 -2.57 1.83 5.63
N HIS A 270 -2.09 2.81 6.38
CA HIS A 270 -0.67 3.11 6.60
C HIS A 270 -0.27 2.86 8.05
N SER A 271 0.75 2.03 8.25
CA SER A 271 1.25 1.71 9.61
C SER A 271 1.85 2.92 10.33
N THR A 272 2.41 3.87 9.59
CA THR A 272 3.05 5.08 10.14
C THR A 272 2.06 6.10 10.69
N ILE A 273 0.79 6.05 10.29
CA ILE A 273 -0.28 6.94 10.74
C ILE A 273 -1.42 6.15 11.41
N GLY A 274 -1.07 5.15 12.22
CA GLY A 274 -2.05 4.43 13.04
C GLY A 274 -2.95 3.43 12.29
N TYR A 275 -2.57 2.97 11.11
CA TYR A 275 -3.37 2.05 10.28
C TYR A 275 -4.71 2.64 9.79
N VAL A 276 -4.77 3.94 9.60
CA VAL A 276 -5.84 4.62 8.88
C VAL A 276 -5.41 4.98 7.47
N SER A 277 -6.33 5.40 6.61
CA SER A 277 -5.97 5.93 5.29
C SER A 277 -5.52 7.39 5.40
N PRO A 278 -4.77 7.93 4.42
CA PRO A 278 -4.36 9.32 4.39
C PRO A 278 -5.52 10.32 4.57
N MET A 279 -6.62 10.12 3.84
CA MET A 279 -7.81 10.99 3.96
C MET A 279 -8.47 10.87 5.33
N GLU A 280 -8.59 9.65 5.85
CA GLU A 280 -9.18 9.43 7.17
C GLU A 280 -8.32 10.06 8.28
N PHE A 281 -6.98 10.01 8.14
CA PHE A 281 -6.07 10.65 9.08
C PHE A 281 -6.26 12.18 9.12
N GLU A 282 -6.39 12.82 7.95
CA GLU A 282 -6.68 14.26 7.88
C GLU A 282 -8.05 14.59 8.47
N ARG A 283 -9.08 13.77 8.21
CA ARG A 283 -10.42 13.95 8.75
C ARG A 283 -10.42 13.87 10.29
N GLN A 284 -9.68 12.93 10.87
CA GLN A 284 -9.55 12.80 12.32
C GLN A 284 -8.80 13.98 12.96
N ALA A 285 -7.92 14.63 12.20
CA ALA A 285 -7.24 15.85 12.64
C ALA A 285 -8.08 17.14 12.44
N GLY A 286 -9.35 17.01 12.03
CA GLY A 286 -10.26 18.17 11.85
C GLY A 286 -10.00 18.99 10.58
N LEU A 287 -9.38 18.37 9.55
CA LEU A 287 -8.82 19.07 8.38
C LEU A 287 -9.46 18.62 7.04
N ALA A 288 -10.58 17.90 7.08
CA ALA A 288 -11.34 17.47 5.89
C ALA A 288 -12.62 18.26 5.72
#